data_efc2d96efa9329716f128fa1d130b8ce
#
_entry.id   efc2d96efa9329716f128fa1d130b8ce
#
_cell.length_a   1.000
_cell.length_b   1.000
_cell.length_c   1.000
_cell.angle_alpha   90.00
_cell.angle_beta   90.00
_cell.angle_gamma   90.00
#
_symmetry.space_group_name_H-M   'P 1'
#
loop_
_entity.id
_entity.type
_entity.pdbx_description
1 polymer ?
#
loop_
_entity_poly.entity_id
_entity_poly.type
_entity_poly.pdbx_seq_one_letter_code
_entity_poly.pdbx_strand_id
1 'polypeptide(L)'
;MPSTKRLNGTYTIDSTDVYLTGNLNVAGVYNTTTVDNTTIKDRDITLNSGETGWGVGGNASPQTSGLYVDRGLTGNVAIRFNEVTDIWELTEDGVTYEHILTSGATGG
;
A
#
# COMPACT_ATOMS: atom_id res chain seq x y z
N MET A 1 29.15 22.46 5.46
CA MET A 1 29.29 21.30 6.35
C MET A 1 27.92 20.91 6.89
N PRO A 2 27.44 19.69 6.62
CA PRO A 2 26.17 19.28 7.20
C PRO A 2 26.26 19.18 8.72
N SER A 3 25.19 19.49 9.39
CA SER A 3 25.13 19.36 10.84
C SER A 3 24.10 18.31 11.20
N THR A 4 24.42 17.54 12.23
CA THR A 4 23.56 16.47 12.72
C THR A 4 23.08 16.81 14.10
N LYS A 5 21.77 16.72 14.30
CA LYS A 5 21.17 16.83 15.63
C LYS A 5 20.56 15.48 15.98
N ARG A 6 20.90 14.99 17.15
CA ARG A 6 20.38 13.69 17.63
C ARG A 6 19.52 13.93 18.83
N LEU A 7 18.37 13.29 18.84
CA LEU A 7 17.42 13.37 19.95
C LEU A 7 17.11 11.94 20.41
N ASN A 8 17.11 11.73 21.70
CA ASN A 8 16.65 10.48 22.28
C ASN A 8 15.16 10.59 22.55
N GLY A 9 14.40 9.61 22.05
CA GLY A 9 12.97 9.60 22.22
C GLY A 9 12.26 10.33 21.10
N THR A 10 11.13 10.95 21.43
CA THR A 10 10.25 11.59 20.46
C THR A 10 10.56 13.05 20.29
N TYR A 11 10.59 13.50 19.06
CA TYR A 11 10.66 14.93 18.74
C TYR A 11 9.33 15.33 18.12
N THR A 12 8.66 16.31 18.74
CA THR A 12 7.35 16.77 18.31
C THR A 12 7.44 18.19 17.77
N ILE A 13 6.89 18.41 16.59
CA ILE A 13 6.71 19.75 16.04
C ILE A 13 5.23 20.08 16.11
N ASP A 14 4.90 21.08 16.90
CA ASP A 14 3.52 21.55 17.07
C ASP A 14 3.38 22.89 16.35
N SER A 15 2.96 22.82 15.09
CA SER A 15 2.79 24.02 14.27
C SER A 15 1.70 23.77 13.24
N THR A 16 1.19 24.87 12.66
CA THR A 16 0.17 24.74 11.63
C THR A 16 0.73 24.05 10.38
N ASP A 17 1.93 24.46 9.97
CA ASP A 17 2.56 23.91 8.77
C ASP A 17 4.05 23.68 9.01
N VAL A 18 4.57 22.66 8.33
CA VAL A 18 6.01 22.42 8.27
C VAL A 18 6.41 22.42 6.80
N TYR A 19 7.29 23.36 6.41
CA TYR A 19 7.78 23.45 5.05
C TYR A 19 9.19 22.92 4.95
N LEU A 20 9.38 21.94 4.10
CA LEU A 20 10.70 21.39 3.79
C LEU A 20 11.03 21.81 2.36
N THR A 21 12.07 22.61 2.20
CA THR A 21 12.44 23.11 0.87
C THR A 21 13.28 22.14 0.07
N GLY A 22 13.78 21.10 0.72
CA GLY A 22 14.51 20.02 0.08
C GLY A 22 13.75 18.71 0.23
N ASN A 23 14.49 17.63 0.29
CA ASN A 23 13.91 16.30 0.41
C ASN A 23 13.74 15.89 1.85
N LEU A 24 12.69 15.13 2.12
CA LEU A 24 12.51 14.45 3.39
C LEU A 24 12.91 13.00 3.21
N ASN A 25 13.92 12.55 3.96
CA ASN A 25 14.37 11.17 3.93
C ASN A 25 14.03 10.50 5.26
N VAL A 26 13.24 9.43 5.21
CA VAL A 26 12.82 8.70 6.40
C VAL A 26 13.45 7.31 6.35
N ALA A 27 14.37 7.04 7.29
CA ALA A 27 15.05 5.75 7.34
C ALA A 27 14.17 4.65 7.95
N GLY A 28 13.22 5.04 8.76
CA GLY A 28 12.27 4.11 9.37
C GLY A 28 10.95 4.06 8.64
N VAL A 29 9.89 3.77 9.38
CA VAL A 29 8.55 3.73 8.81
C VAL A 29 7.96 5.13 8.78
N TYR A 30 7.40 5.52 7.64
CA TYR A 30 6.66 6.77 7.50
C TYR A 30 5.19 6.50 7.79
N ASN A 31 4.71 7.00 8.92
CA ASN A 31 3.31 6.84 9.29
C ASN A 31 2.54 8.12 9.02
N THR A 32 1.44 8.00 8.31
CA THR A 32 0.54 9.13 8.09
C THR A 32 -0.81 8.82 8.74
N THR A 33 -1.41 9.86 9.33
CA THR A 33 -2.74 9.72 9.92
C THR A 33 -3.82 10.02 8.88
N THR A 34 -3.63 11.09 8.11
CA THR A 34 -4.60 11.52 7.11
C THR A 34 -3.86 12.11 5.91
N VAL A 35 -4.29 11.71 4.71
CA VAL A 35 -3.81 12.30 3.46
C VAL A 35 -5.03 12.60 2.61
N ASP A 36 -5.23 13.86 2.26
CA ASP A 36 -6.39 14.25 1.44
C ASP A 36 -6.26 13.75 0.01
N ASN A 37 -5.11 14.02 -0.60
CA ASN A 37 -4.85 13.58 -1.97
C ASN A 37 -3.41 13.11 -2.08
N THR A 38 -3.20 12.05 -2.83
CA THR A 38 -1.86 11.54 -3.09
C THR A 38 -1.60 11.59 -4.59
N THR A 39 -0.56 12.32 -4.98
CA THR A 39 -0.11 12.37 -6.37
C THR A 39 1.25 11.72 -6.45
N ILE A 40 1.39 10.73 -7.30
CA ILE A 40 2.62 9.97 -7.44
C ILE A 40 3.26 10.33 -8.77
N LYS A 41 4.50 10.81 -8.71
CA LYS A 41 5.26 11.14 -9.90
C LYS A 41 5.99 9.93 -10.47
N ASP A 42 6.17 8.89 -9.66
CA ASP A 42 6.85 7.68 -10.09
C ASP A 42 6.06 6.99 -11.19
N ARG A 43 6.77 6.30 -12.06
CA ARG A 43 6.13 5.56 -13.16
C ARG A 43 5.53 4.25 -12.70
N ASP A 44 6.04 3.69 -11.62
CA ASP A 44 5.64 2.39 -11.13
C ASP A 44 5.33 2.45 -9.64
N ILE A 45 4.40 1.65 -9.19
CA ILE A 45 4.11 1.44 -7.78
C ILE A 45 4.36 -0.03 -7.47
N THR A 46 5.26 -0.29 -6.51
CA THR A 46 5.55 -1.65 -6.07
C THR A 46 4.92 -1.86 -4.71
N LEU A 47 4.02 -2.82 -4.62
CA LEU A 47 3.40 -3.20 -3.36
C LEU A 47 4.11 -4.44 -2.81
N ASN A 48 4.08 -4.58 -1.48
CA ASN A 48 4.69 -5.71 -0.79
C ASN A 48 6.19 -5.84 -1.05
N SER A 49 6.87 -4.70 -1.18
CA SER A 49 8.30 -4.68 -1.44
C SER A 49 9.08 -5.27 -0.27
N GLY A 50 10.13 -6.01 -0.59
CA GLY A 50 10.97 -6.63 0.43
C GLY A 50 10.54 -8.02 0.85
N GLU A 51 9.52 -8.56 0.20
CA GLU A 51 9.07 -9.92 0.47
C GLU A 51 10.18 -10.92 0.13
N THR A 52 10.49 -11.81 1.06
CA THR A 52 11.53 -12.82 0.87
C THR A 52 10.99 -14.25 0.88
N GLY A 53 9.67 -14.40 1.03
CA GLY A 53 9.03 -15.70 1.03
C GLY A 53 8.63 -16.18 -0.37
N TRP A 54 7.68 -17.09 -0.42
CA TRP A 54 7.26 -17.74 -1.65
C TRP A 54 6.05 -17.03 -2.29
N GLY A 55 6.01 -15.71 -2.24
CA GLY A 55 4.92 -14.93 -2.81
C GLY A 55 4.32 -13.99 -1.79
N VAL A 56 3.23 -13.34 -2.16
CA VAL A 56 2.59 -12.33 -1.32
C VAL A 56 2.21 -12.92 0.03
N GLY A 57 2.68 -12.27 1.09
CA GLY A 57 2.42 -12.72 2.44
C GLY A 57 3.25 -13.92 2.88
N GLY A 58 4.12 -14.44 2.00
CA GLY A 58 4.91 -15.62 2.30
C GLY A 58 4.04 -16.79 2.68
N ASN A 59 4.25 -17.35 3.86
CA ASN A 59 3.39 -18.43 4.38
C ASN A 59 2.35 -17.91 5.36
N ALA A 60 2.25 -16.60 5.52
CA ALA A 60 1.29 -15.99 6.44
C ALA A 60 -0.01 -15.65 5.73
N SER A 61 -1.08 -15.54 6.52
CA SER A 61 -2.38 -15.12 6.01
C SER A 61 -2.62 -13.66 6.45
N PRO A 62 -3.19 -12.81 5.59
CA PRO A 62 -3.69 -13.12 4.24
C PRO A 62 -2.56 -13.11 3.20
N GLN A 63 -2.73 -13.90 2.17
CA GLN A 63 -1.78 -13.97 1.06
C GLN A 63 -2.32 -13.20 -0.14
N THR A 64 -2.73 -11.96 0.10
CA THR A 64 -3.26 -11.07 -0.93
C THR A 64 -2.64 -9.69 -0.81
N SER A 65 -2.53 -9.00 -1.92
CA SER A 65 -2.02 -7.63 -1.95
C SER A 65 -2.73 -6.86 -3.05
N GLY A 66 -3.14 -5.65 -2.76
CA GLY A 66 -3.86 -4.87 -3.75
C GLY A 66 -4.27 -3.50 -3.29
N LEU A 67 -5.21 -2.93 -4.03
CA LEU A 67 -5.75 -1.60 -3.78
C LEU A 67 -7.20 -1.76 -3.33
N TYR A 68 -7.54 -1.10 -2.23
CA TYR A 68 -8.87 -1.20 -1.61
C TYR A 68 -9.49 0.17 -1.50
N VAL A 69 -10.79 0.24 -1.79
CA VAL A 69 -11.57 1.48 -1.62
C VAL A 69 -12.61 1.22 -0.53
N ASP A 70 -12.53 2.02 0.52
CA ASP A 70 -13.47 1.96 1.63
C ASP A 70 -14.75 2.68 1.24
N ARG A 71 -15.88 1.99 1.30
CA ARG A 71 -17.18 2.55 0.96
C ARG A 71 -18.06 2.78 2.19
N GLY A 72 -17.44 2.89 3.36
CA GLY A 72 -18.18 3.14 4.59
C GLY A 72 -18.94 1.91 5.06
N LEU A 73 -20.24 2.01 5.16
CA LEU A 73 -21.07 0.92 5.68
C LEU A 73 -21.25 -0.24 4.70
N THR A 74 -20.81 -0.06 3.48
CA THR A 74 -20.85 -1.09 2.46
C THR A 74 -19.47 -1.74 2.36
N GLY A 75 -19.40 -3.00 1.92
CA GLY A 75 -18.12 -3.68 1.78
C GLY A 75 -17.17 -2.97 0.82
N ASN A 76 -15.88 -3.03 1.12
CA ASN A 76 -14.86 -2.41 0.27
C ASN A 76 -14.83 -3.04 -1.11
N VAL A 77 -14.61 -2.20 -2.13
CA VAL A 77 -14.28 -2.73 -3.45
C VAL A 77 -12.77 -2.77 -3.57
N ALA A 78 -12.23 -3.65 -4.41
CA ALA A 78 -10.79 -3.85 -4.47
C ALA A 78 -10.36 -4.54 -5.76
N ILE A 79 -9.10 -4.33 -6.11
CA ILE A 79 -8.37 -5.14 -7.09
C ILE A 79 -7.13 -5.64 -6.37
N ARG A 80 -6.87 -6.96 -6.44
CA ARG A 80 -5.76 -7.55 -5.70
C ARG A 80 -5.22 -8.79 -6.39
N PHE A 81 -3.97 -9.13 -6.08
CA PHE A 81 -3.41 -10.43 -6.43
C PHE A 81 -3.59 -11.39 -5.26
N ASN A 82 -4.11 -12.57 -5.53
CA ASN A 82 -4.33 -13.62 -4.54
C ASN A 82 -3.32 -14.73 -4.75
N GLU A 83 -2.38 -14.87 -3.81
CA GLU A 83 -1.30 -15.84 -3.92
C GLU A 83 -1.80 -17.27 -3.75
N VAL A 84 -2.89 -17.47 -3.03
CA VAL A 84 -3.44 -18.81 -2.82
C VAL A 84 -3.98 -19.40 -4.12
N THR A 85 -4.70 -18.59 -4.89
CA THR A 85 -5.29 -19.01 -6.16
C THR A 85 -4.42 -18.63 -7.36
N ASP A 86 -3.39 -17.80 -7.13
CA ASP A 86 -2.44 -17.37 -8.15
C ASP A 86 -3.10 -16.60 -9.29
N ILE A 87 -4.07 -15.77 -8.95
CA ILE A 87 -4.79 -14.96 -9.92
C ILE A 87 -4.94 -13.51 -9.46
N TRP A 88 -5.11 -12.62 -10.44
CA TRP A 88 -5.62 -11.29 -10.19
C TRP A 88 -7.13 -11.36 -10.10
N GLU A 89 -7.68 -10.68 -9.11
CA GLU A 89 -9.13 -10.70 -8.88
C GLU A 89 -9.61 -9.33 -8.45
N LEU A 90 -10.91 -9.07 -8.64
CA LEU A 90 -11.52 -7.85 -8.18
C LEU A 90 -12.87 -8.15 -7.53
N THR A 91 -13.30 -7.24 -6.68
CA THR A 91 -14.62 -7.32 -6.08
C THR A 91 -15.33 -5.98 -6.24
N GLU A 92 -16.62 -6.05 -6.55
CA GLU A 92 -17.48 -4.88 -6.63
C GLU A 92 -18.46 -4.83 -5.45
N ASP A 93 -18.50 -5.86 -4.62
CA ASP A 93 -19.40 -5.90 -3.47
C ASP A 93 -18.68 -6.12 -2.14
N GLY A 94 -17.38 -6.38 -2.18
CA GLY A 94 -16.59 -6.60 -0.98
C GLY A 94 -16.69 -8.03 -0.43
N VAL A 95 -17.44 -8.89 -1.07
CA VAL A 95 -17.69 -10.26 -0.60
C VAL A 95 -17.21 -11.29 -1.62
N THR A 96 -17.68 -11.15 -2.85
CA THR A 96 -17.37 -12.08 -3.92
C THR A 96 -16.23 -11.50 -4.78
N TYR A 97 -15.16 -12.27 -4.94
CA TYR A 97 -14.03 -11.89 -5.78
C TYR A 97 -14.06 -12.68 -7.06
N GLU A 98 -13.90 -11.97 -8.18
CA GLU A 98 -13.95 -12.56 -9.51
C GLU A 98 -12.59 -12.46 -10.17
N HIS A 99 -12.24 -13.51 -10.92
CA HIS A 99 -10.98 -13.56 -11.65
C HIS A 99 -10.98 -12.53 -12.78
N ILE A 100 -9.91 -11.73 -12.84
CA ILE A 100 -9.71 -10.83 -13.96
C ILE A 100 -9.13 -11.66 -15.10
N LEU A 101 -9.90 -11.77 -16.19
CA LEU A 101 -9.48 -12.62 -17.30
C LEU A 101 -8.33 -11.99 -18.07
N THR A 102 -7.33 -12.81 -18.38
CA THR A 102 -6.23 -12.45 -19.24
C THR A 102 -6.39 -13.13 -20.59
N SER A 103 -5.55 -12.78 -21.55
CA SER A 103 -5.69 -13.33 -22.90
C SER A 103 -5.55 -14.85 -22.96
N GLY A 104 -4.92 -15.45 -21.96
CA GLY A 104 -4.77 -16.90 -21.88
C GLY A 104 -5.80 -17.59 -21.03
N ALA A 105 -6.73 -16.83 -20.43
CA ALA A 105 -7.73 -17.36 -19.52
C ALA A 105 -9.04 -17.63 -20.26
N THR A 106 -9.73 -18.68 -19.85
CA THR A 106 -11.09 -18.94 -20.32
C THR A 106 -12.07 -18.49 -19.24
N GLY A 107 -13.18 -17.90 -19.66
CA GLY A 107 -14.16 -17.36 -18.73
C GLY A 107 -15.09 -18.43 -18.14
N GLY A 108 -14.54 -19.55 -17.78
CA GLY A 108 -15.39 -20.64 -17.30
C GLY A 108 -15.39 -20.80 -15.82
#